data_029320d4144b717fddad4fb30fc4d9b2
#
_entry.id   029320d4144b717fddad4fb30fc4d9b2
#
_cell.length_a   1.000
_cell.length_b   1.000
_cell.length_c   1.000
_cell.angle_alpha   90.00
_cell.angle_beta   90.00
_cell.angle_gamma   90.00
#
_symmetry.space_group_name_H-M   'P 1'
#
loop_
_entity.id
_entity.type
_entity.pdbx_description
1 polymer ?
#
loop_
_entity_poly.entity_id
_entity_poly.type
_entity_poly.pdbx_seq_one_letter_code
_entity_poly.pdbx_strand_id
1 'polypeptide(L)'
;MCQPNGKEHSAEGKKRLHRFLPYALCPMPSAPYNGGFMKPRNVVIIGAAGRDFHNFNTCYRDNPTYNVVAFSAAQIPDISDRKYPAALAGRRYPKGIPIHAEADLPQLIQKLKVDDCVFSYSDISYQHVMNVAAIVQAAGANFVLLGPKDTMLKSSKPVISVGAVRTGCGKSQTSRRIIEILMAKGLKVVAVRHPMPYGDLAAQKVQRFAKLSDLKKNKCTLEEMEEYEPHLVRGNVIYAGVDYEAILRAAENDPGGCDVILWDGGNNDFPFFKPDLHVTVVDPHRPGHEMSYYPGNVTLRLADVVVINKIDSADAAGIDAVRRNIAAVNPKAAVVDAASVIAIENSALVKGKQVLAVEDGPTLTHGEMKIGAAVVAARKFGAADLVDPRPYLVGRLKETFQTYPGIGTLLPAMGYGAKQLKDLEATINRTACDAVVIGTPIDLNRIIKIKKPSTRVFYNLQEIGKPDLADVIGEFLGKHKPGRNRRD
;
A
#
# COMPACT_ATOMS: atom_id res chain seq x y z
N MET A 1 40.59 -69.65 18.35
CA MET A 1 41.26 -69.91 19.64
C MET A 1 41.25 -68.67 20.46
N CYS A 2 40.76 -68.81 21.69
CA CYS A 2 40.77 -67.84 22.82
C CYS A 2 39.97 -66.59 22.78
N GLN A 3 38.75 -66.66 23.31
CA GLN A 3 38.23 -65.70 24.31
C GLN A 3 39.04 -65.90 25.64
N PRO A 4 38.93 -65.08 26.72
CA PRO A 4 37.80 -64.29 27.14
C PRO A 4 38.09 -63.00 28.00
N ASN A 5 37.01 -62.44 28.59
CA ASN A 5 36.86 -61.58 29.80
C ASN A 5 37.11 -60.08 29.60
N GLY A 6 36.17 -59.17 29.77
CA GLY A 6 35.12 -59.09 30.79
C GLY A 6 35.53 -58.04 31.81
N LYS A 7 34.84 -56.85 31.74
CA LYS A 7 34.51 -56.07 32.93
C LYS A 7 33.58 -54.88 32.54
N GLU A 8 32.41 -54.90 33.05
CA GLU A 8 31.47 -53.79 33.13
C GLU A 8 32.09 -52.66 33.94
N HIS A 9 32.02 -51.45 33.41
CA HIS A 9 32.05 -50.23 34.24
C HIS A 9 30.89 -49.33 33.81
N SER A 10 29.88 -49.27 34.64
CA SER A 10 28.82 -48.25 34.65
C SER A 10 29.45 -46.88 34.80
N ALA A 11 29.22 -46.02 33.85
CA ALA A 11 29.47 -44.59 33.98
C ALA A 11 28.13 -43.83 33.88
N GLU A 12 27.67 -43.44 35.05
CA GLU A 12 26.57 -42.46 35.20
C GLU A 12 26.93 -41.14 34.46
N GLY A 13 26.22 -40.89 33.38
CA GLY A 13 26.31 -39.65 32.67
C GLY A 13 25.55 -38.52 33.41
N LYS A 14 26.27 -37.73 34.18
CA LYS A 14 25.76 -36.48 34.76
C LYS A 14 25.38 -35.54 33.63
N LYS A 15 24.07 -35.37 33.38
CA LYS A 15 23.50 -34.29 32.59
C LYS A 15 23.87 -32.94 33.24
N ARG A 16 24.83 -32.24 32.68
CA ARG A 16 25.05 -30.81 32.99
C ARG A 16 23.88 -30.02 32.42
N LEU A 17 22.93 -29.67 33.28
CA LEU A 17 22.01 -28.58 33.01
C LEU A 17 22.85 -27.28 32.92
N HIS A 18 22.97 -26.72 31.73
CA HIS A 18 23.38 -25.35 31.58
C HIS A 18 22.27 -24.47 32.21
N ARG A 19 22.49 -24.01 33.45
CA ARG A 19 21.74 -22.92 34.05
C ARG A 19 22.03 -21.68 33.19
N PHE A 20 21.02 -21.27 32.42
CA PHE A 20 20.97 -19.90 31.90
C PHE A 20 20.91 -18.98 33.13
N LEU A 21 21.98 -18.25 33.37
CA LEU A 21 21.99 -17.11 34.27
C LEU A 21 20.95 -16.11 33.73
N PRO A 22 20.01 -15.65 34.57
CA PRO A 22 19.14 -14.56 34.14
C PRO A 22 20.07 -13.34 33.92
N TYR A 23 19.97 -12.74 32.74
CA TYR A 23 20.57 -11.44 32.49
C TYR A 23 20.05 -10.51 33.58
N ALA A 24 20.97 -10.04 34.41
CA ALA A 24 20.66 -9.00 35.38
C ALA A 24 20.19 -7.79 34.56
N LEU A 25 18.89 -7.49 34.69
CA LEU A 25 18.37 -6.20 34.26
C LEU A 25 19.18 -5.16 35.02
N CYS A 26 20.10 -4.49 34.34
CA CYS A 26 20.67 -3.25 34.86
C CYS A 26 19.49 -2.35 35.20
N PRO A 27 19.33 -1.94 36.47
CA PRO A 27 18.33 -0.96 36.80
C PRO A 27 18.69 0.29 36.02
N MET A 28 17.82 0.71 35.09
CA MET A 28 17.93 2.06 34.55
C MET A 28 17.99 3.01 35.73
N PRO A 29 18.98 3.93 35.79
CA PRO A 29 19.00 4.91 36.84
C PRO A 29 17.66 5.66 36.80
N SER A 30 16.86 5.53 37.86
CA SER A 30 15.71 6.38 38.10
C SER A 30 16.26 7.79 38.26
N ALA A 31 16.24 8.56 37.19
CA ALA A 31 16.52 10.00 37.29
C ALA A 31 15.52 10.58 38.30
N PRO A 32 15.96 11.41 39.23
CA PRO A 32 15.07 12.05 40.19
C PRO A 32 14.03 12.85 39.43
N TYR A 33 12.76 12.62 39.74
CA TYR A 33 11.62 13.34 39.19
C TYR A 33 11.66 14.78 39.71
N ASN A 34 12.53 15.59 39.13
CA ASN A 34 12.48 17.03 39.28
C ASN A 34 11.36 17.53 38.40
N GLY A 35 10.27 18.07 38.97
CA GLY A 35 9.11 18.65 38.32
C GLY A 35 9.39 19.85 37.39
N GLY A 36 10.49 19.85 36.68
CA GLY A 36 10.81 20.75 35.59
C GLY A 36 10.11 20.27 34.31
N PHE A 37 9.43 21.17 33.61
CA PHE A 37 8.89 20.93 32.29
C PHE A 37 10.00 20.33 31.40
N MET A 38 9.90 19.05 31.09
CA MET A 38 10.83 18.42 30.14
C MET A 38 10.68 19.12 28.78
N LYS A 39 11.80 19.57 28.24
CA LYS A 39 11.82 20.16 26.89
C LYS A 39 11.21 19.17 25.90
N PRO A 40 10.28 19.62 25.07
CA PRO A 40 9.70 18.72 24.05
C PRO A 40 10.79 18.12 23.15
N ARG A 41 10.69 16.84 22.84
CA ARG A 41 11.59 16.17 21.90
C ARG A 41 11.33 16.64 20.49
N ASN A 42 12.38 17.04 19.78
CA ASN A 42 12.28 17.42 18.38
C ASN A 42 12.19 16.17 17.49
N VAL A 43 11.20 16.14 16.63
CA VAL A 43 10.89 14.99 15.76
C VAL A 43 10.94 15.39 14.29
N VAL A 44 11.59 14.58 13.47
CA VAL A 44 11.43 14.57 12.01
C VAL A 44 10.64 13.34 11.63
N ILE A 45 9.59 13.51 10.82
CA ILE A 45 8.85 12.38 10.26
C ILE A 45 9.36 12.14 8.84
N ILE A 46 9.90 10.94 8.59
CA ILE A 46 10.45 10.53 7.31
C ILE A 46 9.30 9.99 6.45
N GLY A 47 8.87 10.79 5.50
CA GLY A 47 7.72 10.62 4.63
C GLY A 47 6.86 11.88 4.57
N ALA A 48 6.12 12.06 3.47
CA ALA A 48 5.17 13.16 3.29
C ALA A 48 4.07 12.81 2.25
N ALA A 49 3.47 11.60 2.39
CA ALA A 49 2.58 11.06 1.36
C ALA A 49 1.29 10.39 1.87
N GLY A 50 1.17 10.11 3.16
CA GLY A 50 0.00 9.41 3.67
C GLY A 50 0.15 8.93 5.10
N ARG A 51 0.91 7.85 5.34
CA ARG A 51 1.16 7.31 6.68
C ARG A 51 1.85 8.30 7.61
N ASP A 52 2.77 9.06 7.09
CA ASP A 52 3.48 10.13 7.77
C ASP A 52 2.52 11.20 8.34
N PHE A 53 1.58 11.71 7.53
CA PHE A 53 0.55 12.65 7.99
C PHE A 53 -0.41 12.01 8.99
N HIS A 54 -0.74 10.73 8.79
CA HIS A 54 -1.56 9.99 9.75
C HIS A 54 -0.83 9.81 11.09
N ASN A 55 0.45 9.40 11.07
CA ASN A 55 1.29 9.29 12.26
C ASN A 55 1.39 10.63 13.01
N PHE A 56 1.58 11.74 12.26
CA PHE A 56 1.57 13.09 12.84
C PHE A 56 0.22 13.37 13.51
N ASN A 57 -0.88 13.18 12.80
CA ASN A 57 -2.22 13.51 13.29
C ASN A 57 -2.62 12.68 14.53
N THR A 58 -2.21 11.42 14.62
CA THR A 58 -2.58 10.51 15.71
C THR A 58 -1.66 10.58 16.92
N CYS A 59 -0.33 10.70 16.71
CA CYS A 59 0.65 10.55 17.77
C CYS A 59 1.31 11.85 18.21
N TYR A 60 1.39 12.86 17.34
CA TYR A 60 2.25 14.03 17.57
C TYR A 60 1.52 15.38 17.60
N ARG A 61 0.46 15.56 16.77
CA ARG A 61 -0.19 16.87 16.56
C ARG A 61 -0.54 17.60 17.85
N ASP A 62 -1.18 16.91 18.77
CA ASP A 62 -1.70 17.48 20.00
C ASP A 62 -0.90 17.07 21.25
N ASN A 63 0.21 16.34 21.07
CA ASN A 63 1.04 15.83 22.15
C ASN A 63 2.15 16.83 22.53
N PRO A 64 2.10 17.44 23.74
CA PRO A 64 3.04 18.48 24.15
C PRO A 64 4.46 17.97 24.43
N THR A 65 4.66 16.66 24.55
CA THR A 65 5.98 16.07 24.81
C THR A 65 6.85 16.01 23.54
N TYR A 66 6.25 16.25 22.37
CA TYR A 66 6.94 16.26 21.09
C TYR A 66 6.77 17.58 20.34
N ASN A 67 7.75 17.91 19.54
CA ASN A 67 7.74 19.05 18.62
C ASN A 67 8.18 18.54 17.23
N VAL A 68 7.25 18.38 16.30
CA VAL A 68 7.56 17.97 14.92
C VAL A 68 8.13 19.17 14.18
N VAL A 69 9.42 19.13 13.89
CA VAL A 69 10.16 20.26 13.30
C VAL A 69 10.17 20.21 11.78
N ALA A 70 10.02 19.01 11.18
CA ALA A 70 9.96 18.84 9.73
C ALA A 70 9.36 17.46 9.34
N PHE A 71 8.90 17.38 8.08
CA PHE A 71 8.79 16.14 7.32
C PHE A 71 9.96 16.05 6.34
N SER A 72 10.32 14.84 5.91
CA SER A 72 11.22 14.63 4.77
C SER A 72 10.54 13.80 3.70
N ALA A 73 10.84 14.03 2.43
CA ALA A 73 10.20 13.35 1.31
C ALA A 73 11.22 12.88 0.27
N ALA A 74 11.07 11.63 -0.19
CA ALA A 74 11.82 11.06 -1.31
C ALA A 74 10.92 10.45 -2.39
N GLN A 75 9.76 9.92 -2.01
CA GLN A 75 8.92 9.08 -2.89
C GLN A 75 7.98 9.88 -3.81
N ILE A 76 7.73 11.17 -3.51
CA ILE A 76 6.81 11.99 -4.29
C ILE A 76 7.57 13.13 -4.98
N PRO A 77 7.50 13.24 -6.31
CA PRO A 77 8.08 14.37 -7.04
C PRO A 77 7.44 15.69 -6.60
N ASP A 78 8.24 16.77 -6.60
CA ASP A 78 7.80 18.15 -6.38
C ASP A 78 7.08 18.41 -5.02
N ILE A 79 7.28 17.56 -3.99
CA ILE A 79 6.73 17.77 -2.65
C ILE A 79 7.71 18.47 -1.70
N SER A 80 9.02 18.39 -1.96
CA SER A 80 10.03 19.17 -1.25
C SER A 80 9.74 20.66 -1.41
N ASP A 81 10.13 21.46 -0.38
CA ASP A 81 9.88 22.89 -0.28
C ASP A 81 8.41 23.32 -0.06
N ARG A 82 7.50 22.35 0.06
CA ARG A 82 6.12 22.59 0.51
C ARG A 82 6.03 22.58 2.04
N LYS A 83 4.85 22.88 2.54
CA LYS A 83 4.53 22.77 3.97
C LYS A 83 3.30 21.92 4.18
N TYR A 84 3.30 21.12 5.23
CA TYR A 84 2.05 20.60 5.79
C TYR A 84 1.26 21.78 6.35
N PRO A 85 0.02 22.06 5.85
CA PRO A 85 -0.65 23.33 6.10
C PRO A 85 -0.99 23.56 7.57
N ALA A 86 -0.92 24.80 8.05
CA ALA A 86 -1.29 25.16 9.41
C ALA A 86 -2.74 24.74 9.77
N ALA A 87 -3.67 24.80 8.80
CA ALA A 87 -5.07 24.38 8.98
C ALA A 87 -5.21 22.88 9.35
N LEU A 88 -4.26 22.03 8.94
CA LEU A 88 -4.20 20.60 9.27
C LEU A 88 -3.27 20.31 10.44
N ALA A 89 -2.21 21.11 10.59
CA ALA A 89 -1.19 20.91 11.61
C ALA A 89 -1.67 21.26 13.03
N GLY A 90 -2.73 22.05 13.17
CA GLY A 90 -3.34 22.38 14.45
C GLY A 90 -2.66 23.55 15.20
N ARG A 91 -3.20 23.88 16.37
CA ARG A 91 -2.83 25.10 17.13
C ARG A 91 -1.36 25.19 17.53
N ARG A 92 -0.69 24.04 17.72
CA ARG A 92 0.73 24.00 18.11
C ARG A 92 1.67 24.34 16.94
N TYR A 93 1.18 24.29 15.71
CA TYR A 93 1.96 24.52 14.48
C TYR A 93 1.33 25.64 13.61
N PRO A 94 1.23 26.87 14.10
CA PRO A 94 0.48 27.96 13.43
C PRO A 94 1.10 28.39 12.09
N LYS A 95 2.35 28.00 11.80
CA LYS A 95 3.05 28.28 10.54
C LYS A 95 3.07 27.08 9.59
N GLY A 96 2.41 25.97 9.97
CA GLY A 96 2.55 24.67 9.32
C GLY A 96 3.92 24.02 9.60
N ILE A 97 4.19 22.89 8.98
CA ILE A 97 5.44 22.13 9.15
C ILE A 97 6.14 22.02 7.81
N PRO A 98 7.42 22.39 7.68
CA PRO A 98 8.16 22.32 6.42
C PRO A 98 8.39 20.85 5.98
N ILE A 99 8.45 20.63 4.66
CA ILE A 99 8.81 19.37 4.05
C ILE A 99 10.12 19.56 3.31
N HIS A 100 11.15 18.79 3.66
CA HIS A 100 12.49 18.85 3.07
C HIS A 100 12.79 17.63 2.22
N ALA A 101 13.80 17.70 1.36
CA ALA A 101 14.31 16.54 0.66
C ALA A 101 14.95 15.55 1.65
N GLU A 102 14.74 14.24 1.45
CA GLU A 102 15.31 13.20 2.34
C GLU A 102 16.85 13.19 2.28
N ALA A 103 17.44 13.58 1.16
CA ALA A 103 18.90 13.70 1.02
C ALA A 103 19.52 14.68 2.06
N ASP A 104 18.73 15.63 2.56
CA ASP A 104 19.18 16.62 3.58
C ASP A 104 19.06 16.09 5.01
N LEU A 105 18.58 14.86 5.22
CA LEU A 105 18.25 14.33 6.55
C LEU A 105 19.39 14.45 7.58
N PRO A 106 20.67 14.11 7.28
CA PRO A 106 21.76 14.27 8.25
C PRO A 106 21.96 15.71 8.70
N GLN A 107 21.90 16.67 7.76
CA GLN A 107 22.04 18.10 8.06
C GLN A 107 20.86 18.64 8.87
N LEU A 108 19.64 18.17 8.54
CA LEU A 108 18.42 18.53 9.28
C LEU A 108 18.49 18.06 10.73
N ILE A 109 18.94 16.82 10.97
CA ILE A 109 19.10 16.27 12.32
C ILE A 109 20.00 17.17 13.18
N GLN A 110 21.15 17.55 12.66
CA GLN A 110 22.09 18.39 13.38
C GLN A 110 21.57 19.83 13.56
N LYS A 111 21.09 20.45 12.47
CA LYS A 111 20.62 21.86 12.47
C LYS A 111 19.42 22.08 13.38
N LEU A 112 18.45 21.15 13.36
CA LEU A 112 17.20 21.25 14.11
C LEU A 112 17.28 20.55 15.47
N LYS A 113 18.43 19.97 15.82
CA LYS A 113 18.65 19.22 17.07
C LYS A 113 17.56 18.17 17.27
N VAL A 114 17.43 17.28 16.28
CA VAL A 114 16.40 16.25 16.24
C VAL A 114 16.73 15.13 17.22
N ASP A 115 15.77 14.77 18.06
CA ASP A 115 15.89 13.65 19.00
C ASP A 115 15.44 12.33 18.38
N ASP A 116 14.33 12.36 17.58
CA ASP A 116 13.71 11.17 17.01
C ASP A 116 13.39 11.38 15.53
N CYS A 117 13.74 10.40 14.70
CA CYS A 117 13.32 10.30 13.31
C CYS A 117 12.31 9.14 13.18
N VAL A 118 11.07 9.48 12.80
CA VAL A 118 9.96 8.52 12.68
C VAL A 118 9.81 8.10 11.23
N PHE A 119 10.14 6.84 10.95
CA PHE A 119 10.07 6.31 9.61
C PHE A 119 8.64 5.93 9.23
N SER A 120 8.14 6.46 8.12
CA SER A 120 6.74 6.36 7.72
C SER A 120 6.53 5.97 6.25
N TYR A 121 7.57 5.49 5.57
CA TYR A 121 7.44 4.95 4.21
C TYR A 121 6.88 3.54 4.18
N SER A 122 6.37 3.16 3.04
CA SER A 122 5.84 1.82 2.77
C SER A 122 6.34 1.28 1.43
N ASP A 123 6.18 -0.02 1.23
CA ASP A 123 6.58 -0.78 0.04
C ASP A 123 8.07 -0.75 -0.27
N ILE A 124 8.89 -0.81 0.76
CA ILE A 124 10.35 -0.78 0.67
C ILE A 124 10.99 -1.97 1.38
N SER A 125 12.19 -2.36 0.93
CA SER A 125 12.91 -3.49 1.55
C SER A 125 13.38 -3.17 2.97
N TYR A 126 13.47 -4.19 3.83
CA TYR A 126 14.10 -4.05 5.14
C TYR A 126 15.56 -3.55 5.06
N GLN A 127 16.27 -3.90 3.98
CA GLN A 127 17.60 -3.38 3.71
C GLN A 127 17.59 -1.85 3.64
N HIS A 128 16.64 -1.26 2.90
CA HIS A 128 16.50 0.19 2.79
C HIS A 128 16.14 0.82 4.15
N VAL A 129 15.19 0.23 4.87
CA VAL A 129 14.78 0.71 6.22
C VAL A 129 16.02 0.79 7.15
N MET A 130 16.84 -0.27 7.16
CA MET A 130 18.03 -0.31 8.02
C MET A 130 19.15 0.62 7.53
N ASN A 131 19.27 0.88 6.25
CA ASN A 131 20.20 1.89 5.73
C ASN A 131 19.81 3.30 6.20
N VAL A 132 18.51 3.65 6.13
CA VAL A 132 18.03 4.94 6.65
C VAL A 132 18.22 5.01 8.17
N ALA A 133 17.97 3.93 8.90
CA ALA A 133 18.22 3.86 10.35
C ALA A 133 19.68 4.12 10.68
N ALA A 134 20.63 3.55 9.91
CA ALA A 134 22.06 3.78 10.11
C ALA A 134 22.45 5.25 9.87
N ILE A 135 21.89 5.89 8.83
CA ILE A 135 22.09 7.33 8.56
C ILE A 135 21.59 8.18 9.71
N VAL A 136 20.38 7.91 10.21
CA VAL A 136 19.77 8.63 11.33
C VAL A 136 20.62 8.50 12.60
N GLN A 137 21.04 7.28 12.95
CA GLN A 137 21.82 7.00 14.14
C GLN A 137 23.23 7.62 14.05
N ALA A 138 23.88 7.56 12.89
CA ALA A 138 25.17 8.20 12.66
C ALA A 138 25.10 9.74 12.77
N ALA A 139 23.93 10.33 12.45
CA ALA A 139 23.68 11.76 12.64
C ALA A 139 23.31 12.16 14.09
N GLY A 140 23.08 11.18 14.99
CA GLY A 140 22.86 11.38 16.43
C GLY A 140 21.42 11.37 16.89
N ALA A 141 20.45 10.96 16.06
CA ALA A 141 19.04 10.82 16.43
C ALA A 141 18.62 9.34 16.60
N ASN A 142 17.51 9.11 17.31
CA ASN A 142 16.89 7.80 17.38
C ASN A 142 16.09 7.52 16.10
N PHE A 143 16.04 6.25 15.68
CA PHE A 143 15.18 5.79 14.61
C PHE A 143 13.97 5.06 15.17
N VAL A 144 12.75 5.46 14.77
CA VAL A 144 11.49 5.00 15.36
C VAL A 144 10.58 4.44 14.29
N LEU A 145 10.03 3.24 14.54
CA LEU A 145 8.93 2.64 13.79
C LEU A 145 7.70 2.59 14.70
N LEU A 146 6.62 3.27 14.29
CA LEU A 146 5.36 3.26 15.07
C LEU A 146 4.57 1.98 14.79
N GLY A 147 4.05 1.39 15.85
CA GLY A 147 3.20 0.21 15.77
C GLY A 147 1.72 0.54 15.55
N PRO A 148 0.91 -0.48 15.22
CA PRO A 148 -0.53 -0.31 14.96
C PRO A 148 -1.34 0.10 16.20
N LYS A 149 -0.88 -0.23 17.41
CA LYS A 149 -1.58 0.11 18.66
C LYS A 149 -1.82 1.62 18.81
N ASP A 150 -0.83 2.42 18.42
CA ASP A 150 -0.83 3.87 18.63
C ASP A 150 -1.36 4.64 17.41
N THR A 151 -1.51 3.97 16.29
CA THR A 151 -1.86 4.61 15.00
C THR A 151 -3.21 4.20 14.43
N MET A 152 -3.83 3.13 14.92
CA MET A 152 -5.13 2.69 14.42
C MET A 152 -6.29 3.38 15.14
N LEU A 153 -7.17 4.01 14.37
CA LEU A 153 -8.40 4.65 14.85
C LEU A 153 -9.51 3.61 15.03
N LYS A 154 -10.31 3.78 16.08
CA LYS A 154 -11.48 2.93 16.33
C LYS A 154 -12.70 3.46 15.57
N SER A 155 -13.44 2.57 14.93
CA SER A 155 -14.70 2.84 14.23
C SER A 155 -15.90 2.41 15.07
N SER A 156 -17.01 3.15 14.93
CA SER A 156 -18.33 2.76 15.42
C SER A 156 -19.03 1.72 14.51
N LYS A 157 -18.54 1.54 13.29
CA LYS A 157 -19.01 0.56 12.31
C LYS A 157 -18.03 -0.59 12.18
N PRO A 158 -18.47 -1.80 11.78
CA PRO A 158 -17.57 -2.88 11.42
C PRO A 158 -16.59 -2.46 10.32
N VAL A 159 -15.32 -2.83 10.47
CA VAL A 159 -14.24 -2.51 9.52
C VAL A 159 -13.66 -3.78 8.94
N ILE A 160 -13.68 -3.88 7.63
CA ILE A 160 -12.87 -4.84 6.88
C ILE A 160 -11.70 -4.08 6.28
N SER A 161 -10.48 -4.57 6.46
CA SER A 161 -9.30 -3.99 5.82
C SER A 161 -8.69 -4.95 4.82
N VAL A 162 -8.27 -4.41 3.67
CA VAL A 162 -7.52 -5.14 2.65
C VAL A 162 -6.15 -4.50 2.51
N GLY A 163 -5.12 -5.26 2.84
CA GLY A 163 -3.73 -4.92 2.67
C GLY A 163 -3.05 -5.81 1.65
N ALA A 164 -1.80 -5.53 1.32
CA ALA A 164 -0.96 -6.38 0.50
C ALA A 164 0.48 -6.29 0.97
N VAL A 165 1.29 -7.30 0.65
CA VAL A 165 2.71 -7.32 1.02
C VAL A 165 3.55 -6.45 0.09
N ARG A 166 3.09 -6.22 -1.15
CA ARG A 166 3.73 -5.38 -2.18
C ARG A 166 2.68 -4.75 -3.10
N THR A 167 3.03 -3.63 -3.72
CA THR A 167 2.29 -3.07 -4.86
C THR A 167 2.19 -4.11 -5.97
N GLY A 168 1.01 -4.21 -6.62
CA GLY A 168 0.76 -5.16 -7.70
C GLY A 168 0.39 -6.58 -7.26
N CYS A 169 0.30 -6.91 -5.96
CA CYS A 169 -0.16 -8.24 -5.50
C CYS A 169 -1.63 -8.53 -5.85
N GLY A 170 -2.45 -7.50 -6.06
CA GLY A 170 -3.88 -7.67 -6.38
C GLY A 170 -4.83 -7.20 -5.29
N LYS A 171 -4.37 -6.29 -4.41
CA LYS A 171 -5.19 -5.69 -3.35
C LYS A 171 -6.51 -5.11 -3.87
N SER A 172 -6.46 -4.27 -4.91
CA SER A 172 -7.64 -3.57 -5.44
C SER A 172 -8.69 -4.52 -6.03
N GLN A 173 -8.29 -5.63 -6.68
CA GLN A 173 -9.25 -6.64 -7.14
C GLN A 173 -9.86 -7.43 -5.96
N THR A 174 -9.09 -7.69 -4.89
CA THR A 174 -9.60 -8.32 -3.67
C THR A 174 -10.59 -7.40 -2.95
N SER A 175 -10.29 -6.10 -2.82
CA SER A 175 -11.22 -5.11 -2.27
C SER A 175 -12.52 -5.06 -3.05
N ARG A 176 -12.46 -5.02 -4.38
CA ARG A 176 -13.66 -5.03 -5.24
C ARG A 176 -14.49 -6.29 -5.03
N ARG A 177 -13.83 -7.46 -4.97
CA ARG A 177 -14.52 -8.74 -4.74
C ARG A 177 -15.25 -8.78 -3.39
N ILE A 178 -14.62 -8.30 -2.32
CA ILE A 178 -15.25 -8.20 -1.00
C ILE A 178 -16.46 -7.25 -1.03
N ILE A 179 -16.32 -6.09 -1.69
CA ILE A 179 -17.44 -5.15 -1.85
C ILE A 179 -18.61 -5.81 -2.60
N GLU A 180 -18.35 -6.50 -3.69
CA GLU A 180 -19.37 -7.22 -4.48
C GLU A 180 -20.12 -8.23 -3.60
N ILE A 181 -19.42 -9.02 -2.79
CA ILE A 181 -20.03 -9.98 -1.86
C ILE A 181 -20.91 -9.28 -0.84
N LEU A 182 -20.45 -8.17 -0.24
CA LEU A 182 -21.21 -7.40 0.75
C LEU A 182 -22.44 -6.74 0.13
N MET A 183 -22.30 -6.11 -1.04
CA MET A 183 -23.41 -5.48 -1.75
C MET A 183 -24.44 -6.49 -2.23
N ALA A 184 -24.03 -7.67 -2.67
CA ALA A 184 -24.95 -8.77 -3.01
C ALA A 184 -25.80 -9.25 -1.80
N LYS A 185 -25.31 -9.01 -0.58
CA LYS A 185 -26.04 -9.24 0.67
C LYS A 185 -26.91 -8.05 1.10
N GLY A 186 -27.02 -6.99 0.27
CA GLY A 186 -27.80 -5.80 0.51
C GLY A 186 -27.15 -4.78 1.46
N LEU A 187 -25.87 -4.91 1.77
CA LEU A 187 -25.17 -4.02 2.70
C LEU A 187 -24.62 -2.78 1.99
N LYS A 188 -24.69 -1.64 2.69
CA LYS A 188 -24.09 -0.37 2.26
C LYS A 188 -22.64 -0.31 2.70
N VAL A 189 -21.73 -0.42 1.73
CA VAL A 189 -20.30 -0.41 1.95
C VAL A 189 -19.75 0.97 1.62
N VAL A 190 -18.97 1.55 2.53
CA VAL A 190 -18.21 2.77 2.29
C VAL A 190 -16.73 2.41 2.24
N ALA A 191 -16.10 2.59 1.08
CA ALA A 191 -14.68 2.40 0.95
C ALA A 191 -13.91 3.64 1.43
N VAL A 192 -12.72 3.44 2.00
CA VAL A 192 -11.80 4.51 2.38
C VAL A 192 -10.42 4.21 1.82
N ARG A 193 -9.86 5.18 1.12
CA ARG A 193 -8.52 5.11 0.57
C ARG A 193 -7.73 6.37 0.88
N HIS A 194 -6.41 6.27 1.01
CA HIS A 194 -5.59 7.46 1.17
C HIS A 194 -5.36 8.13 -0.22
N PRO A 195 -5.34 9.46 -0.28
CA PRO A 195 -5.00 10.17 -1.51
C PRO A 195 -3.50 10.22 -1.71
N MET A 196 -3.12 10.51 -2.92
CA MET A 196 -1.81 11.01 -3.22
C MET A 196 -1.80 12.53 -3.00
N PRO A 197 -0.90 13.09 -2.17
CA PRO A 197 -0.97 14.51 -1.78
C PRO A 197 -0.36 15.43 -2.85
N TYR A 198 -0.81 15.32 -4.09
CA TYR A 198 -0.33 16.17 -5.19
C TYR A 198 -0.98 17.54 -5.23
N GLY A 199 -2.20 17.67 -4.69
CA GLY A 199 -3.00 18.87 -4.70
C GLY A 199 -2.83 19.75 -3.47
N ASP A 200 -3.85 20.57 -3.20
CA ASP A 200 -3.97 21.35 -1.98
C ASP A 200 -4.42 20.45 -0.83
N LEU A 201 -3.50 20.16 0.09
CA LEU A 201 -3.74 19.27 1.24
C LEU A 201 -4.91 19.74 2.12
N ALA A 202 -5.10 21.06 2.28
CA ALA A 202 -6.19 21.60 3.09
C ALA A 202 -7.54 21.36 2.42
N ALA A 203 -7.62 21.53 1.10
CA ALA A 203 -8.82 21.22 0.31
C ALA A 203 -9.10 19.72 0.26
N GLN A 204 -8.04 18.90 0.33
CA GLN A 204 -8.12 17.42 0.36
C GLN A 204 -8.30 16.85 1.78
N LYS A 205 -8.65 17.65 2.78
CA LYS A 205 -8.83 17.17 4.16
C LYS A 205 -9.76 15.96 4.23
N VAL A 206 -10.95 16.05 3.64
CA VAL A 206 -11.96 14.98 3.49
C VAL A 206 -12.62 15.12 2.14
N GLN A 207 -12.55 14.11 1.31
CA GLN A 207 -13.20 14.08 -0.01
C GLN A 207 -14.12 12.87 -0.08
N ARG A 208 -15.34 13.09 -0.60
CA ARG A 208 -16.34 12.05 -0.86
C ARG A 208 -16.58 11.93 -2.34
N PHE A 209 -16.56 10.73 -2.85
CA PHE A 209 -16.83 10.40 -4.23
C PHE A 209 -17.98 9.38 -4.28
N ALA A 210 -19.08 9.74 -4.94
CA ALA A 210 -20.25 8.90 -5.11
C ALA A 210 -20.62 8.69 -6.59
N LYS A 211 -20.07 9.51 -7.48
CA LYS A 211 -20.31 9.45 -8.93
C LYS A 211 -19.07 9.94 -9.70
N LEU A 212 -18.95 9.52 -10.96
CA LEU A 212 -17.79 9.85 -11.80
C LEU A 212 -17.53 11.36 -11.94
N SER A 213 -18.58 12.20 -11.91
CA SER A 213 -18.40 13.66 -11.97
C SER A 213 -17.64 14.23 -10.76
N ASP A 214 -17.60 13.51 -9.63
CA ASP A 214 -16.88 13.94 -8.43
C ASP A 214 -15.37 13.90 -8.64
N LEU A 215 -14.86 13.00 -9.50
CA LEU A 215 -13.45 12.94 -9.88
C LEU A 215 -13.00 14.26 -10.52
N LYS A 216 -13.77 14.75 -11.49
CA LYS A 216 -13.48 16.03 -12.16
C LYS A 216 -13.63 17.22 -11.20
N LYS A 217 -14.69 17.22 -10.36
CA LYS A 217 -14.98 18.27 -9.38
C LYS A 217 -13.82 18.44 -8.39
N ASN A 218 -13.23 17.35 -7.94
CA ASN A 218 -12.10 17.31 -7.00
C ASN A 218 -10.75 17.40 -7.68
N LYS A 219 -10.68 17.56 -9.03
CA LYS A 219 -9.45 17.68 -9.82
C LYS A 219 -8.48 16.50 -9.58
N CYS A 220 -9.02 15.29 -9.54
CA CYS A 220 -8.23 14.10 -9.31
C CYS A 220 -7.15 13.93 -10.38
N THR A 221 -5.97 13.49 -9.96
CA THR A 221 -4.90 13.01 -10.85
C THR A 221 -5.30 11.71 -11.53
N LEU A 222 -4.52 11.26 -12.50
CA LEU A 222 -4.76 9.99 -13.17
C LEU A 222 -4.68 8.82 -12.18
N GLU A 223 -3.69 8.84 -11.32
CA GLU A 223 -3.45 7.83 -10.29
C GLU A 223 -4.59 7.77 -9.26
N GLU A 224 -5.12 8.94 -8.84
CA GLU A 224 -6.30 8.99 -7.97
C GLU A 224 -7.53 8.42 -8.68
N MET A 225 -7.70 8.70 -9.98
CA MET A 225 -8.80 8.13 -10.76
C MET A 225 -8.69 6.61 -10.88
N GLU A 226 -7.49 6.05 -11.08
CA GLU A 226 -7.23 4.60 -11.14
C GLU A 226 -7.72 3.88 -9.88
N GLU A 227 -7.65 4.55 -8.74
CA GLU A 227 -8.08 3.99 -7.47
C GLU A 227 -9.57 4.22 -7.17
N TYR A 228 -10.16 5.33 -7.61
CA TYR A 228 -11.52 5.70 -7.23
C TYR A 228 -12.57 5.28 -8.28
N GLU A 229 -12.28 5.42 -9.58
CA GLU A 229 -13.21 5.09 -10.64
C GLU A 229 -13.76 3.65 -10.57
N PRO A 230 -12.93 2.61 -10.28
CA PRO A 230 -13.44 1.24 -10.15
C PRO A 230 -14.51 1.04 -9.07
N HIS A 231 -14.51 1.84 -8.01
CA HIS A 231 -15.56 1.85 -7.00
C HIS A 231 -16.83 2.52 -7.52
N LEU A 232 -16.67 3.68 -8.16
CA LEU A 232 -17.79 4.51 -8.62
C LEU A 232 -18.60 3.83 -9.73
N VAL A 233 -17.95 3.15 -10.67
CA VAL A 233 -18.64 2.42 -11.75
C VAL A 233 -19.43 1.21 -11.23
N ARG A 234 -19.13 0.73 -10.03
CA ARG A 234 -19.87 -0.33 -9.32
C ARG A 234 -20.94 0.20 -8.38
N GLY A 235 -21.13 1.52 -8.33
CA GLY A 235 -22.10 2.16 -7.44
C GLY A 235 -21.67 2.24 -5.98
N ASN A 236 -20.38 2.02 -5.69
CA ASN A 236 -19.84 2.10 -4.34
C ASN A 236 -19.32 3.51 -4.04
N VAL A 237 -19.59 4.01 -2.81
CA VAL A 237 -19.05 5.29 -2.31
C VAL A 237 -17.62 5.08 -1.82
N ILE A 238 -16.73 6.04 -2.14
CA ILE A 238 -15.37 6.05 -1.64
C ILE A 238 -15.02 7.39 -1.03
N TYR A 239 -14.33 7.36 0.10
CA TYR A 239 -13.71 8.51 0.76
C TYR A 239 -12.19 8.46 0.62
N ALA A 240 -11.61 9.63 0.47
CA ALA A 240 -10.18 9.83 0.50
C ALA A 240 -9.86 11.17 1.16
N GLY A 241 -8.63 11.40 1.55
CA GLY A 241 -8.20 12.68 2.13
C GLY A 241 -6.98 12.53 3.03
N VAL A 242 -6.67 13.62 3.75
CA VAL A 242 -5.46 13.73 4.57
C VAL A 242 -5.73 13.48 6.07
N ASP A 243 -6.93 13.82 6.55
CA ASP A 243 -7.33 13.68 7.96
C ASP A 243 -8.20 12.45 8.14
N TYR A 244 -7.57 11.31 8.48
CA TYR A 244 -8.26 10.02 8.54
C TYR A 244 -9.23 9.88 9.70
N GLU A 245 -9.10 10.66 10.76
CA GLU A 245 -10.14 10.71 11.80
C GLU A 245 -11.40 11.39 11.27
N ALA A 246 -11.24 12.54 10.63
CA ALA A 246 -12.35 13.23 10.00
C ALA A 246 -13.00 12.41 8.87
N ILE A 247 -12.19 11.69 8.07
CA ILE A 247 -12.65 10.77 7.02
C ILE A 247 -13.47 9.63 7.65
N LEU A 248 -12.97 9.02 8.72
CA LEU A 248 -13.65 7.93 9.40
C LEU A 248 -15.04 8.37 9.90
N ARG A 249 -15.12 9.53 10.58
CA ARG A 249 -16.40 10.07 11.07
C ARG A 249 -17.36 10.41 9.93
N ALA A 250 -16.85 10.94 8.82
CA ALA A 250 -17.66 11.20 7.63
C ALA A 250 -18.17 9.92 6.96
N ALA A 251 -17.34 8.90 6.87
CA ALA A 251 -17.70 7.59 6.31
C ALA A 251 -18.74 6.84 7.17
N GLU A 252 -18.59 6.87 8.49
CA GLU A 252 -19.56 6.30 9.45
C GLU A 252 -20.95 6.90 9.30
N ASN A 253 -21.03 8.19 8.92
CA ASN A 253 -22.23 8.98 8.79
C ASN A 253 -22.54 9.33 7.31
N ASP A 254 -22.13 8.47 6.36
CA ASP A 254 -22.38 8.73 4.94
C ASP A 254 -23.88 8.96 4.67
N PRO A 255 -24.26 10.00 3.88
CA PRO A 255 -25.66 10.27 3.56
C PRO A 255 -26.40 9.11 2.87
N GLY A 256 -25.68 8.25 2.16
CA GLY A 256 -26.21 7.01 1.56
C GLY A 256 -26.37 5.87 2.56
N GLY A 257 -25.86 6.04 3.78
CA GLY A 257 -25.77 5.02 4.84
C GLY A 257 -24.48 4.21 4.75
N CYS A 258 -24.03 3.68 5.90
CA CYS A 258 -22.84 2.87 6.05
C CYS A 258 -23.11 1.71 7.00
N ASP A 259 -23.07 0.50 6.50
CA ASP A 259 -23.18 -0.73 7.30
C ASP A 259 -21.80 -1.31 7.62
N VAL A 260 -20.85 -1.20 6.66
CA VAL A 260 -19.49 -1.69 6.77
C VAL A 260 -18.54 -0.67 6.14
N ILE A 261 -17.44 -0.38 6.82
CA ILE A 261 -16.32 0.38 6.24
C ILE A 261 -15.32 -0.62 5.66
N LEU A 262 -14.94 -0.41 4.41
CA LEU A 262 -13.84 -1.13 3.79
C LEU A 262 -12.62 -0.21 3.71
N TRP A 263 -11.59 -0.52 4.49
CA TRP A 263 -10.29 0.11 4.35
C TRP A 263 -9.57 -0.52 3.15
N ASP A 264 -9.56 0.19 2.02
CA ASP A 264 -8.74 -0.11 0.86
C ASP A 264 -7.48 0.75 0.90
N GLY A 265 -6.58 0.40 1.82
CA GLY A 265 -5.38 1.20 2.13
C GLY A 265 -4.45 1.36 0.93
N GLY A 266 -3.64 2.41 0.97
CA GLY A 266 -2.60 2.66 -0.03
C GLY A 266 -1.27 2.01 0.35
N ASN A 267 -0.40 1.88 -0.64
CA ASN A 267 1.03 1.60 -0.50
C ASN A 267 1.39 0.46 0.47
N ASN A 268 0.51 -0.55 0.60
CA ASN A 268 0.76 -1.76 1.38
C ASN A 268 1.02 -1.51 2.88
N ASP A 269 0.49 -0.40 3.39
CA ASP A 269 0.49 -0.09 4.81
C ASP A 269 -0.41 -1.03 5.60
N PHE A 270 -0.12 -1.22 6.88
CA PHE A 270 -1.11 -1.75 7.79
C PHE A 270 -2.23 -0.72 8.03
N PRO A 271 -3.45 -1.15 8.37
CA PRO A 271 -4.63 -0.28 8.38
C PRO A 271 -4.49 0.94 9.30
N PHE A 272 -5.09 2.08 8.91
CA PHE A 272 -5.24 3.24 9.77
C PHE A 272 -6.48 3.14 10.68
N PHE A 273 -7.42 2.26 10.33
CA PHE A 273 -8.57 1.93 11.14
C PHE A 273 -8.38 0.54 11.73
N LYS A 274 -8.72 0.36 13.00
CA LYS A 274 -8.66 -0.94 13.65
C LYS A 274 -9.65 -1.88 12.97
N PRO A 275 -9.17 -2.92 12.25
CA PRO A 275 -10.06 -3.83 11.55
C PRO A 275 -10.70 -4.84 12.51
N ASP A 276 -11.87 -5.32 12.11
CA ASP A 276 -12.54 -6.48 12.66
C ASP A 276 -12.30 -7.73 11.82
N LEU A 277 -11.87 -7.51 10.56
CA LEU A 277 -11.37 -8.52 9.64
C LEU A 277 -10.24 -7.91 8.83
N HIS A 278 -9.04 -8.45 8.93
CA HIS A 278 -7.88 -8.02 8.15
C HIS A 278 -7.50 -9.06 7.11
N VAL A 279 -7.61 -8.68 5.84
CA VAL A 279 -7.24 -9.49 4.67
C VAL A 279 -5.93 -8.98 4.09
N THR A 280 -4.94 -9.86 3.90
CA THR A 280 -3.67 -9.52 3.27
C THR A 280 -3.45 -10.32 2.01
N VAL A 281 -3.07 -9.64 0.93
CA VAL A 281 -2.81 -10.26 -0.37
C VAL A 281 -1.32 -10.47 -0.57
N VAL A 282 -0.92 -11.68 -0.99
CA VAL A 282 0.45 -12.07 -1.34
C VAL A 282 0.54 -12.48 -2.81
N ASP A 283 1.77 -12.45 -3.36
CA ASP A 283 2.02 -12.66 -4.79
C ASP A 283 3.12 -13.72 -4.98
N PRO A 284 2.78 -14.94 -5.42
CA PRO A 284 3.74 -16.03 -5.59
C PRO A 284 4.71 -15.82 -6.78
N HIS A 285 4.51 -14.81 -7.63
CA HIS A 285 5.54 -14.39 -8.60
C HIS A 285 6.76 -13.72 -7.95
N ARG A 286 6.63 -13.30 -6.68
CA ARG A 286 7.69 -12.64 -5.90
C ARG A 286 7.85 -13.30 -4.52
N PRO A 287 8.09 -14.62 -4.47
CA PRO A 287 8.19 -15.34 -3.21
C PRO A 287 9.33 -14.77 -2.36
N GLY A 288 9.10 -14.61 -1.06
CA GLY A 288 10.04 -14.00 -0.11
C GLY A 288 9.85 -12.48 0.07
N HIS A 289 9.16 -11.78 -0.84
CA HIS A 289 8.87 -10.36 -0.64
C HIS A 289 7.94 -10.12 0.55
N GLU A 290 7.04 -11.04 0.86
CA GLU A 290 6.18 -11.02 2.03
C GLU A 290 6.96 -11.10 3.35
N MET A 291 8.24 -11.49 3.29
CA MET A 291 9.14 -11.59 4.44
C MET A 291 10.15 -10.45 4.53
N SER A 292 10.44 -9.78 3.41
CA SER A 292 11.58 -8.86 3.26
C SER A 292 11.21 -7.40 3.01
N TYR A 293 9.91 -7.08 2.94
CA TYR A 293 9.44 -5.71 2.70
C TYR A 293 8.62 -5.14 3.85
N TYR A 294 8.82 -3.84 4.11
CA TYR A 294 8.15 -3.06 5.13
C TYR A 294 7.07 -2.16 4.49
N PRO A 295 5.89 -2.04 5.08
CA PRO A 295 5.35 -2.80 6.21
C PRO A 295 4.56 -4.05 5.79
N GLY A 296 4.71 -4.56 4.57
CA GLY A 296 4.02 -5.74 4.05
C GLY A 296 4.13 -6.97 4.97
N ASN A 297 5.31 -7.19 5.57
CA ASN A 297 5.48 -8.28 6.54
C ASN A 297 4.70 -8.03 7.84
N VAL A 298 4.54 -6.78 8.28
CA VAL A 298 3.68 -6.43 9.42
C VAL A 298 2.23 -6.75 9.08
N THR A 299 1.78 -6.35 7.90
CA THR A 299 0.44 -6.61 7.37
C THR A 299 0.16 -8.11 7.32
N LEU A 300 1.10 -8.94 6.83
CA LEU A 300 0.98 -10.39 6.82
C LEU A 300 0.82 -10.98 8.24
N ARG A 301 1.59 -10.50 9.21
CA ARG A 301 1.53 -10.98 10.61
C ARG A 301 0.25 -10.60 11.33
N LEU A 302 -0.42 -9.53 10.91
CA LEU A 302 -1.69 -9.05 11.46
C LEU A 302 -2.91 -9.68 10.78
N ALA A 303 -2.74 -10.37 9.64
CA ALA A 303 -3.84 -10.88 8.83
C ALA A 303 -4.65 -11.96 9.54
N ASP A 304 -5.98 -11.83 9.48
CA ASP A 304 -6.93 -12.91 9.79
C ASP A 304 -7.06 -13.86 8.60
N VAL A 305 -6.91 -13.30 7.38
CA VAL A 305 -7.02 -14.02 6.11
C VAL A 305 -5.89 -13.61 5.18
N VAL A 306 -5.24 -14.58 4.56
CA VAL A 306 -4.23 -14.35 3.52
C VAL A 306 -4.76 -14.87 2.18
N VAL A 307 -4.81 -13.98 1.18
CA VAL A 307 -5.16 -14.33 -0.20
C VAL A 307 -3.87 -14.56 -0.98
N ILE A 308 -3.60 -15.79 -1.40
CA ILE A 308 -2.55 -16.11 -2.36
C ILE A 308 -3.13 -15.89 -3.75
N ASN A 309 -2.82 -14.73 -4.33
CA ASN A 309 -3.36 -14.34 -5.62
C ASN A 309 -2.47 -14.81 -6.77
N LYS A 310 -3.01 -14.82 -8.03
CA LYS A 310 -2.29 -15.15 -9.28
C LYS A 310 -1.72 -16.58 -9.30
N ILE A 311 -2.34 -17.53 -8.58
CA ILE A 311 -1.88 -18.92 -8.61
C ILE A 311 -2.07 -19.58 -9.99
N ASP A 312 -2.91 -19.00 -10.85
CA ASP A 312 -3.15 -19.41 -12.23
C ASP A 312 -1.95 -19.14 -13.17
N SER A 313 -1.04 -18.27 -12.78
CA SER A 313 0.09 -17.82 -13.60
C SER A 313 1.45 -17.99 -12.93
N ALA A 314 1.49 -18.22 -11.62
CA ALA A 314 2.72 -18.48 -10.87
C ALA A 314 3.17 -19.95 -10.99
N ASP A 315 4.47 -20.19 -10.80
CA ASP A 315 4.99 -21.55 -10.71
C ASP A 315 4.68 -22.21 -9.36
N ALA A 316 4.66 -23.55 -9.34
CA ALA A 316 4.36 -24.32 -8.14
C ALA A 316 5.37 -24.05 -7.00
N ALA A 317 6.63 -23.85 -7.31
CA ALA A 317 7.68 -23.60 -6.32
C ALA A 317 7.47 -22.26 -5.61
N GLY A 318 7.07 -21.21 -6.35
CA GLY A 318 6.72 -19.90 -5.79
C GLY A 318 5.49 -19.98 -4.90
N ILE A 319 4.44 -20.69 -5.31
CA ILE A 319 3.24 -20.91 -4.51
C ILE A 319 3.60 -21.63 -3.20
N ASP A 320 4.37 -22.71 -3.27
CA ASP A 320 4.79 -23.48 -2.10
C ASP A 320 5.69 -22.67 -1.16
N ALA A 321 6.58 -21.83 -1.71
CA ALA A 321 7.42 -20.95 -0.91
C ALA A 321 6.57 -19.95 -0.10
N VAL A 322 5.60 -19.30 -0.75
CA VAL A 322 4.68 -18.35 -0.09
C VAL A 322 3.85 -19.07 0.99
N ARG A 323 3.33 -20.28 0.73
CA ARG A 323 2.60 -21.06 1.74
C ARG A 323 3.46 -21.38 2.96
N ARG A 324 4.72 -21.81 2.76
CA ARG A 324 5.65 -22.04 3.88
C ARG A 324 5.92 -20.77 4.68
N ASN A 325 6.10 -19.64 4.02
CA ASN A 325 6.33 -18.36 4.68
C ASN A 325 5.11 -17.90 5.50
N ILE A 326 3.89 -18.05 4.96
CA ILE A 326 2.66 -17.76 5.71
C ILE A 326 2.58 -18.66 6.95
N ALA A 327 2.77 -19.98 6.80
CA ALA A 327 2.72 -20.92 7.92
C ALA A 327 3.77 -20.62 9.01
N ALA A 328 4.95 -20.13 8.61
CA ALA A 328 6.02 -19.77 9.54
C ALA A 328 5.72 -18.53 10.38
N VAL A 329 5.05 -17.50 9.82
CA VAL A 329 4.89 -16.20 10.50
C VAL A 329 3.48 -15.93 11.00
N ASN A 330 2.47 -16.54 10.38
CA ASN A 330 1.07 -16.39 10.75
C ASN A 330 0.27 -17.68 10.51
N PRO A 331 0.54 -18.76 11.26
CA PRO A 331 -0.12 -20.08 11.08
C PRO A 331 -1.61 -20.07 11.40
N LYS A 332 -2.14 -18.97 11.98
CA LYS A 332 -3.56 -18.87 12.37
C LYS A 332 -4.42 -18.26 11.25
N ALA A 333 -3.82 -17.60 10.28
CA ALA A 333 -4.55 -16.98 9.19
C ALA A 333 -5.22 -18.04 8.31
N ALA A 334 -6.50 -17.81 7.97
CA ALA A 334 -7.14 -18.58 6.91
C ALA A 334 -6.48 -18.26 5.56
N VAL A 335 -6.23 -19.27 4.73
CA VAL A 335 -5.60 -19.08 3.42
C VAL A 335 -6.64 -19.28 2.35
N VAL A 336 -6.79 -18.30 1.47
CA VAL A 336 -7.66 -18.32 0.28
C VAL A 336 -6.79 -18.30 -0.96
N ASP A 337 -6.94 -19.29 -1.83
CA ASP A 337 -6.30 -19.33 -3.13
C ASP A 337 -7.13 -18.56 -4.16
N ALA A 338 -6.45 -17.78 -5.01
CA ALA A 338 -7.13 -16.99 -6.02
C ALA A 338 -6.32 -16.85 -7.31
N ALA A 339 -7.04 -16.80 -8.41
CA ALA A 339 -6.56 -16.46 -9.73
C ALA A 339 -6.82 -14.98 -10.02
N SER A 340 -5.96 -14.39 -10.86
CA SER A 340 -6.17 -13.05 -11.43
C SER A 340 -6.62 -13.20 -12.88
N VAL A 341 -7.90 -13.48 -13.09
CA VAL A 341 -8.42 -13.78 -14.42
C VAL A 341 -8.43 -12.52 -15.29
N ILE A 342 -7.66 -12.59 -16.38
CA ILE A 342 -7.58 -11.52 -17.37
C ILE A 342 -8.59 -11.77 -18.49
N ALA A 343 -9.41 -10.74 -18.74
CA ALA A 343 -10.33 -10.63 -19.87
C ALA A 343 -10.01 -9.36 -20.69
N ILE A 344 -10.42 -9.35 -21.95
CA ILE A 344 -10.24 -8.20 -22.85
C ILE A 344 -11.58 -7.87 -23.52
N GLU A 345 -11.86 -6.58 -23.71
CA GLU A 345 -13.12 -6.11 -24.26
C GLU A 345 -13.31 -6.56 -25.71
N ASN A 346 -12.26 -6.47 -26.55
CA ASN A 346 -12.28 -6.87 -27.95
C ASN A 346 -10.96 -7.56 -28.34
N SER A 347 -10.95 -8.88 -28.34
CA SER A 347 -9.78 -9.69 -28.69
C SER A 347 -9.39 -9.62 -30.17
N ALA A 348 -10.32 -9.25 -31.07
CA ALA A 348 -10.03 -9.11 -32.50
C ALA A 348 -9.04 -7.96 -32.79
N LEU A 349 -8.97 -6.96 -31.91
CA LEU A 349 -8.00 -5.86 -31.99
C LEU A 349 -6.58 -6.28 -31.56
N VAL A 350 -6.40 -7.48 -31.03
CA VAL A 350 -5.11 -7.96 -30.49
C VAL A 350 -4.54 -9.09 -31.34
N LYS A 351 -5.38 -10.05 -31.74
CA LYS A 351 -4.94 -11.27 -32.43
C LYS A 351 -4.20 -10.95 -33.74
N GLY A 352 -2.92 -11.38 -33.81
CA GLY A 352 -2.05 -11.19 -34.97
C GLY A 352 -1.64 -9.72 -35.24
N LYS A 353 -1.81 -8.82 -34.28
CA LYS A 353 -1.49 -7.39 -34.40
C LYS A 353 -0.23 -7.02 -33.64
N GLN A 354 0.44 -5.95 -34.12
CA GLN A 354 1.48 -5.27 -33.36
C GLN A 354 0.81 -4.25 -32.44
N VAL A 355 0.90 -4.47 -31.13
CA VAL A 355 0.15 -3.68 -30.15
C VAL A 355 1.04 -2.89 -29.21
N LEU A 356 0.57 -1.69 -28.83
CA LEU A 356 1.16 -0.92 -27.73
C LEU A 356 0.46 -1.33 -26.43
N ALA A 357 1.22 -1.81 -25.47
CA ALA A 357 0.73 -2.08 -24.10
C ALA A 357 0.84 -0.80 -23.27
N VAL A 358 -0.30 -0.33 -22.73
CA VAL A 358 -0.36 0.81 -21.80
C VAL A 358 -0.78 0.26 -20.44
N GLU A 359 0.08 0.44 -19.43
CA GLU A 359 -0.06 -0.17 -18.11
C GLU A 359 -0.30 0.87 -17.02
N ASP A 360 -0.75 0.42 -15.87
CA ASP A 360 -0.80 1.20 -14.63
C ASP A 360 0.60 1.71 -14.24
N GLY A 361 0.74 3.03 -14.13
CA GLY A 361 2.00 3.69 -13.84
C GLY A 361 2.66 3.26 -12.53
N PRO A 362 1.97 3.33 -11.38
CA PRO A 362 2.50 2.92 -10.09
C PRO A 362 2.99 1.47 -10.03
N THR A 363 2.32 0.55 -10.71
CA THR A 363 2.73 -0.86 -10.78
C THR A 363 4.10 -1.05 -11.41
N LEU A 364 4.43 -0.25 -12.43
CA LEU A 364 5.70 -0.32 -13.16
C LEU A 364 6.83 0.42 -12.46
N THR A 365 6.52 1.56 -11.83
CA THR A 365 7.52 2.43 -11.20
C THR A 365 7.80 1.97 -9.76
N HIS A 366 6.84 2.10 -8.86
CA HIS A 366 7.00 1.73 -7.44
C HIS A 366 6.92 0.21 -7.19
N GLY A 367 6.08 -0.50 -7.95
CA GLY A 367 5.96 -1.95 -7.87
C GLY A 367 7.11 -2.72 -8.52
N GLU A 368 7.96 -2.07 -9.31
CA GLU A 368 9.09 -2.64 -10.06
C GLU A 368 8.68 -3.84 -10.94
N MET A 369 7.41 -3.90 -11.36
CA MET A 369 6.92 -4.98 -12.21
C MET A 369 7.33 -4.74 -13.66
N LYS A 370 7.91 -5.78 -14.28
CA LYS A 370 8.31 -5.76 -15.70
C LYS A 370 7.18 -6.14 -16.65
N ILE A 371 6.05 -6.58 -16.12
CA ILE A 371 4.90 -7.10 -16.86
C ILE A 371 3.64 -6.63 -16.13
N GLY A 372 2.69 -6.05 -16.88
CA GLY A 372 1.37 -5.68 -16.38
C GLY A 372 0.24 -6.40 -17.09
N ALA A 373 -1.00 -6.00 -16.81
CA ALA A 373 -2.21 -6.64 -17.31
C ALA A 373 -2.33 -6.57 -18.85
N ALA A 374 -1.91 -5.46 -19.47
CA ALA A 374 -1.93 -5.30 -20.93
C ALA A 374 -0.97 -6.26 -21.63
N VAL A 375 0.25 -6.41 -21.10
CA VAL A 375 1.25 -7.34 -21.65
C VAL A 375 0.75 -8.80 -21.55
N VAL A 376 0.21 -9.18 -20.39
CA VAL A 376 -0.34 -10.53 -20.21
C VAL A 376 -1.53 -10.75 -21.15
N ALA A 377 -2.43 -9.77 -21.28
CA ALA A 377 -3.55 -9.85 -22.21
C ALA A 377 -3.08 -9.93 -23.67
N ALA A 378 -2.13 -9.09 -24.09
CA ALA A 378 -1.59 -9.11 -25.42
C ALA A 378 -1.05 -10.50 -25.80
N ARG A 379 -0.25 -11.11 -24.91
CA ARG A 379 0.28 -12.46 -25.11
C ARG A 379 -0.82 -13.53 -25.11
N LYS A 380 -1.73 -13.49 -24.13
CA LYS A 380 -2.83 -14.46 -23.99
C LYS A 380 -3.78 -14.47 -25.20
N PHE A 381 -4.06 -13.29 -25.76
CA PHE A 381 -4.97 -13.12 -26.89
C PHE A 381 -4.26 -13.09 -28.25
N GLY A 382 -2.97 -13.45 -28.30
CA GLY A 382 -2.24 -13.74 -29.53
C GLY A 382 -1.82 -12.50 -30.31
N ALA A 383 -1.37 -11.45 -29.67
CA ALA A 383 -0.67 -10.35 -30.35
C ALA A 383 0.55 -10.90 -31.10
N ALA A 384 0.83 -10.33 -32.27
CA ALA A 384 2.02 -10.67 -33.05
C ALA A 384 3.29 -10.19 -32.35
N ASP A 385 3.26 -8.95 -31.83
CA ASP A 385 4.39 -8.37 -31.07
C ASP A 385 3.92 -7.19 -30.20
N LEU A 386 4.76 -6.80 -29.24
CA LEU A 386 4.64 -5.61 -28.43
C LEU A 386 5.52 -4.49 -29.01
N VAL A 387 4.91 -3.37 -29.34
CA VAL A 387 5.64 -2.21 -29.90
C VAL A 387 6.34 -1.44 -28.78
N ASP A 388 7.66 -1.21 -28.96
CA ASP A 388 8.45 -0.39 -28.03
C ASP A 388 8.06 1.10 -28.13
N PRO A 389 7.57 1.74 -27.06
CA PRO A 389 7.19 3.14 -27.07
C PRO A 389 8.38 4.11 -27.03
N ARG A 390 9.59 3.66 -26.65
CA ARG A 390 10.75 4.52 -26.40
C ARG A 390 11.12 5.45 -27.56
N PRO A 391 11.08 5.05 -28.85
CA PRO A 391 11.33 5.94 -29.98
C PRO A 391 10.30 7.08 -30.13
N TYR A 392 9.12 6.95 -29.51
CA TYR A 392 7.97 7.85 -29.69
C TYR A 392 7.68 8.71 -28.46
N LEU A 393 8.46 8.60 -27.38
CA LEU A 393 8.24 9.29 -26.11
C LEU A 393 8.22 10.81 -26.26
N VAL A 394 7.28 11.46 -25.60
CA VAL A 394 7.10 12.92 -25.57
C VAL A 394 7.21 13.42 -24.13
N GLY A 395 7.83 14.59 -23.96
CA GLY A 395 7.88 15.33 -22.70
C GLY A 395 8.44 14.54 -21.52
N ARG A 396 7.76 14.60 -20.40
CA ARG A 396 8.19 13.95 -19.13
C ARG A 396 8.28 12.42 -19.18
N LEU A 397 7.63 11.76 -20.14
CA LEU A 397 7.78 10.32 -20.30
C LEU A 397 9.22 9.91 -20.64
N LYS A 398 10.00 10.79 -21.27
CA LYS A 398 11.44 10.55 -21.50
C LYS A 398 12.21 10.46 -20.19
N GLU A 399 11.94 11.37 -19.25
CA GLU A 399 12.55 11.40 -17.92
C GLU A 399 12.14 10.14 -17.12
N THR A 400 10.86 9.74 -17.21
CA THR A 400 10.36 8.51 -16.57
C THR A 400 11.15 7.28 -17.00
N PHE A 401 11.38 7.08 -18.30
CA PHE A 401 12.16 5.95 -18.79
C PHE A 401 13.66 6.03 -18.46
N GLN A 402 14.20 7.23 -18.25
CA GLN A 402 15.57 7.41 -17.75
C GLN A 402 15.66 7.02 -16.25
N THR A 403 14.68 7.43 -15.46
CA THR A 403 14.62 7.12 -14.02
C THR A 403 14.34 5.63 -13.75
N TYR A 404 13.50 5.01 -14.60
CA TYR A 404 13.09 3.62 -14.47
C TYR A 404 13.45 2.80 -15.73
N PRO A 405 14.73 2.51 -15.97
CA PRO A 405 15.17 1.82 -17.20
C PRO A 405 14.64 0.40 -17.33
N GLY A 406 14.14 -0.20 -16.22
CA GLY A 406 13.55 -1.53 -16.18
C GLY A 406 12.14 -1.66 -16.75
N ILE A 407 11.44 -0.55 -17.13
CA ILE A 407 10.07 -0.57 -17.66
C ILE A 407 9.94 -1.42 -18.94
N GLY A 408 10.95 -1.47 -19.80
CA GLY A 408 10.92 -2.33 -21.00
C GLY A 408 10.04 -1.79 -22.13
N THR A 409 9.33 -2.71 -22.84
CA THR A 409 8.54 -2.43 -24.06
C THR A 409 7.07 -2.15 -23.76
N LEU A 410 6.77 -1.38 -22.72
CA LEU A 410 5.42 -1.02 -22.33
C LEU A 410 5.39 0.45 -21.90
N LEU A 411 4.22 1.08 -21.93
CA LEU A 411 4.04 2.50 -21.66
C LEU A 411 3.31 2.67 -20.32
N PRO A 412 3.91 3.32 -19.30
CA PRO A 412 3.19 3.65 -18.07
C PRO A 412 2.16 4.74 -18.33
N ALA A 413 0.92 4.52 -17.91
CA ALA A 413 -0.11 5.55 -17.86
C ALA A 413 0.19 6.48 -16.68
N MET A 414 0.81 7.61 -16.94
CA MET A 414 1.18 8.60 -15.92
C MET A 414 0.59 9.96 -16.26
N GLY A 415 0.06 10.69 -15.26
CA GLY A 415 -0.56 11.98 -15.50
C GLY A 415 -0.95 12.74 -14.24
N TYR A 416 0.05 13.41 -13.61
CA TYR A 416 -0.17 14.31 -12.48
C TYR A 416 -0.75 15.68 -12.85
N GLY A 417 -0.89 15.97 -14.16
CA GLY A 417 -1.41 17.23 -14.64
C GLY A 417 -1.68 17.26 -16.14
N ALA A 418 -2.38 18.31 -16.61
CA ALA A 418 -2.84 18.44 -18.00
C ALA A 418 -1.70 18.32 -19.06
N LYS A 419 -0.49 18.74 -18.72
CA LYS A 419 0.66 18.65 -19.63
C LYS A 419 1.10 17.20 -19.81
N GLN A 420 1.17 16.42 -18.72
CA GLN A 420 1.58 15.01 -18.78
C GLN A 420 0.52 14.15 -19.48
N LEU A 421 -0.77 14.45 -19.31
CA LEU A 421 -1.83 13.80 -20.07
C LEU A 421 -1.68 14.04 -21.58
N LYS A 422 -1.30 15.27 -21.99
CA LYS A 422 -0.98 15.57 -23.40
C LYS A 422 0.26 14.82 -23.89
N ASP A 423 1.29 14.68 -23.05
CA ASP A 423 2.48 13.92 -23.38
C ASP A 423 2.15 12.42 -23.57
N LEU A 424 1.30 11.86 -22.72
CA LEU A 424 0.79 10.48 -22.83
C LEU A 424 -0.03 10.30 -24.13
N GLU A 425 -0.99 11.19 -24.40
CA GLU A 425 -1.80 11.19 -25.63
C GLU A 425 -0.92 11.26 -26.88
N ALA A 426 0.03 12.17 -26.88
CA ALA A 426 0.95 12.36 -28.02
C ALA A 426 1.85 11.13 -28.24
N THR A 427 2.34 10.52 -27.16
CA THR A 427 3.17 9.31 -27.24
C THR A 427 2.36 8.13 -27.79
N ILE A 428 1.16 7.86 -27.26
CA ILE A 428 0.29 6.79 -27.75
C ILE A 428 -0.02 6.99 -29.25
N ASN A 429 -0.41 8.20 -29.63
CA ASN A 429 -0.82 8.47 -31.00
C ASN A 429 0.34 8.45 -32.01
N ARG A 430 1.58 8.72 -31.58
CA ARG A 430 2.79 8.65 -32.42
C ARG A 430 3.34 7.23 -32.55
N THR A 431 3.12 6.36 -31.58
CA THR A 431 3.64 4.99 -31.59
C THR A 431 3.12 4.24 -32.81
N ALA A 432 4.01 3.66 -33.63
CA ALA A 432 3.64 2.89 -34.82
C ALA A 432 3.11 1.50 -34.43
N CYS A 433 1.83 1.40 -34.07
CA CYS A 433 1.16 0.16 -33.70
C CYS A 433 -0.20 0.03 -34.37
N ASP A 434 -0.71 -1.18 -34.52
CA ASP A 434 -2.03 -1.48 -35.10
C ASP A 434 -3.15 -1.16 -34.10
N ALA A 435 -2.92 -1.43 -32.80
CA ALA A 435 -3.89 -1.20 -31.74
C ALA A 435 -3.19 -0.90 -30.40
N VAL A 436 -3.96 -0.35 -29.47
CA VAL A 436 -3.54 -0.04 -28.10
C VAL A 436 -4.29 -0.96 -27.14
N VAL A 437 -3.54 -1.68 -26.31
CA VAL A 437 -4.08 -2.52 -25.22
C VAL A 437 -3.94 -1.76 -23.92
N ILE A 438 -5.06 -1.42 -23.28
CA ILE A 438 -5.13 -0.56 -22.10
C ILE A 438 -5.31 -1.45 -20.86
N GLY A 439 -4.27 -1.59 -20.05
CA GLY A 439 -4.22 -2.40 -18.82
C GLY A 439 -4.42 -1.61 -17.54
N THR A 440 -4.54 -0.28 -17.60
CA THR A 440 -4.93 0.53 -16.45
C THR A 440 -6.40 0.34 -16.08
N PRO A 441 -6.77 0.40 -14.80
CA PRO A 441 -8.15 0.19 -14.36
C PRO A 441 -9.15 1.25 -14.83
N ILE A 442 -8.67 2.43 -15.27
CA ILE A 442 -9.52 3.51 -15.78
C ILE A 442 -9.76 3.39 -17.30
N ASP A 443 -10.78 4.08 -17.75
CA ASP A 443 -11.02 4.25 -19.19
C ASP A 443 -10.27 5.47 -19.74
N LEU A 444 -9.06 5.23 -20.26
CA LEU A 444 -8.23 6.29 -20.84
C LEU A 444 -8.94 7.06 -21.97
N ASN A 445 -9.86 6.45 -22.71
CA ASN A 445 -10.59 7.12 -23.78
C ASN A 445 -11.51 8.24 -23.28
N ARG A 446 -11.82 8.29 -21.98
CA ARG A 446 -12.57 9.41 -21.37
C ARG A 446 -11.68 10.60 -21.03
N ILE A 447 -10.38 10.39 -20.95
CA ILE A 447 -9.41 11.36 -20.42
C ILE A 447 -8.56 11.95 -21.52
N ILE A 448 -8.10 11.12 -22.47
CA ILE A 448 -7.27 11.48 -23.61
C ILE A 448 -7.87 10.96 -24.91
N LYS A 449 -7.54 11.60 -26.02
CA LYS A 449 -8.02 11.21 -27.34
C LYS A 449 -7.08 10.22 -28.00
N ILE A 450 -7.37 8.92 -27.86
CA ILE A 450 -6.66 7.85 -28.60
C ILE A 450 -7.24 7.74 -30.00
N LYS A 451 -6.41 8.00 -31.04
CA LYS A 451 -6.81 7.97 -32.45
C LYS A 451 -6.71 6.58 -33.07
N LYS A 452 -6.10 5.64 -32.37
CA LYS A 452 -5.88 4.27 -32.81
C LYS A 452 -6.99 3.35 -32.27
N PRO A 453 -7.26 2.20 -32.94
CA PRO A 453 -8.08 1.17 -32.32
C PRO A 453 -7.55 0.83 -30.94
N SER A 454 -8.41 0.80 -29.95
CA SER A 454 -8.00 0.51 -28.57
C SER A 454 -8.96 -0.48 -27.91
N THR A 455 -8.44 -1.28 -27.00
CA THR A 455 -9.21 -2.25 -26.22
C THR A 455 -8.75 -2.27 -24.78
N ARG A 456 -9.69 -2.44 -23.85
CA ARG A 456 -9.43 -2.45 -22.41
C ARG A 456 -9.24 -3.86 -21.90
N VAL A 457 -8.37 -3.99 -20.92
CA VAL A 457 -8.14 -5.21 -20.17
C VAL A 457 -8.86 -5.10 -18.83
N PHE A 458 -9.53 -6.18 -18.44
CA PHE A 458 -10.15 -6.32 -17.13
C PHE A 458 -9.48 -7.48 -16.42
N TYR A 459 -9.33 -7.34 -15.11
CA TYR A 459 -8.80 -8.39 -14.24
C TYR A 459 -9.60 -8.43 -12.95
N ASN A 460 -10.10 -9.62 -12.63
CA ASN A 460 -10.92 -9.85 -11.45
C ASN A 460 -10.32 -11.00 -10.63
N LEU A 461 -10.52 -10.91 -9.32
CA LEU A 461 -10.18 -12.00 -8.42
C LEU A 461 -11.20 -13.14 -8.61
N GLN A 462 -10.69 -14.34 -8.78
CA GLN A 462 -11.50 -15.57 -8.77
C GLN A 462 -10.91 -16.53 -7.75
N GLU A 463 -11.66 -16.78 -6.68
CA GLU A 463 -11.25 -17.72 -5.64
C GLU A 463 -11.23 -19.16 -6.19
N ILE A 464 -10.30 -19.99 -5.71
CA ILE A 464 -10.13 -21.39 -6.11
C ILE A 464 -10.24 -22.26 -4.87
N GLY A 465 -11.25 -23.14 -4.85
CA GLY A 465 -11.50 -24.04 -3.72
C GLY A 465 -12.11 -23.35 -2.50
N LYS A 466 -11.88 -23.95 -1.33
CA LYS A 466 -12.41 -23.48 -0.04
C LYS A 466 -11.29 -23.42 1.01
N PRO A 467 -11.37 -22.47 1.98
CA PRO A 467 -12.41 -21.42 2.11
C PRO A 467 -12.29 -20.37 0.99
N ASP A 468 -13.42 -19.76 0.60
CA ASP A 468 -13.44 -18.60 -0.27
C ASP A 468 -13.76 -17.30 0.52
N LEU A 469 -13.72 -16.14 -0.15
CA LEU A 469 -14.03 -14.87 0.49
C LEU A 469 -15.50 -14.75 0.92
N ALA A 470 -16.42 -15.47 0.27
CA ALA A 470 -17.82 -15.46 0.67
C ALA A 470 -18.03 -16.20 1.99
N ASP A 471 -17.29 -17.30 2.24
CA ASP A 471 -17.29 -18.01 3.53
C ASP A 471 -16.73 -17.09 4.63
N VAL A 472 -15.58 -16.48 4.39
CA VAL A 472 -14.93 -15.55 5.33
C VAL A 472 -15.84 -14.38 5.71
N ILE A 473 -16.46 -13.74 4.70
CA ILE A 473 -17.40 -12.63 4.92
C ILE A 473 -18.66 -13.11 5.64
N GLY A 474 -19.14 -14.33 5.37
CA GLY A 474 -20.25 -14.94 6.09
C GLY A 474 -19.98 -15.08 7.58
N GLU A 475 -18.79 -15.58 7.95
CA GLU A 475 -18.37 -15.69 9.35
C GLU A 475 -18.21 -14.31 10.03
N PHE A 476 -17.62 -13.36 9.31
CA PHE A 476 -17.49 -11.99 9.78
C PHE A 476 -18.85 -11.37 10.11
N LEU A 477 -19.83 -11.47 9.21
CA LEU A 477 -21.17 -10.93 9.39
C LEU A 477 -21.96 -11.65 10.51
N GLY A 478 -21.69 -12.94 10.74
CA GLY A 478 -22.21 -13.68 11.87
C GLY A 478 -21.77 -13.11 13.22
N LYS A 479 -20.53 -12.63 13.31
CA LYS A 479 -19.94 -12.01 14.51
C LYS A 479 -20.30 -10.53 14.66
N HIS A 480 -20.43 -9.81 13.55
CA HIS A 480 -20.62 -8.36 13.48
C HIS A 480 -21.92 -8.04 12.75
N LYS A 481 -23.04 -7.95 13.49
CA LYS A 481 -24.35 -7.63 12.89
C LYS A 481 -24.35 -6.21 12.34
N PRO A 482 -24.50 -6.00 11.03
CA PRO A 482 -24.60 -4.66 10.43
C PRO A 482 -25.81 -3.89 11.01
N GLY A 483 -25.73 -2.56 11.02
CA GLY A 483 -26.83 -1.70 11.48
C GLY A 483 -26.90 -1.44 12.98
N ARG A 484 -26.12 -2.10 13.84
CA ARG A 484 -25.96 -1.73 15.25
C ARG A 484 -24.72 -0.84 15.42
N ASN A 485 -24.92 0.41 15.87
CA ASN A 485 -23.81 1.21 16.37
C ASN A 485 -23.21 0.49 17.59
N ARG A 486 -21.89 0.29 17.57
CA ARG A 486 -21.19 -0.14 18.77
C ARG A 486 -21.30 0.97 19.80
N ARG A 487 -21.95 0.70 20.92
CA ARG A 487 -21.84 1.56 22.10
C ARG A 487 -20.51 1.22 22.74
N ASP A 488 -19.75 2.23 23.11
CA ASP A 488 -18.43 2.16 23.76
C ASP A 488 -18.46 1.24 24.98
#